data_c5009df774d5c6b7e5ee9bd0b6f265ca
#
_entry.id   c5009df774d5c6b7e5ee9bd0b6f265ca
#
_cell.length_a   1.000
_cell.length_b   1.000
_cell.length_c   1.000
_cell.angle_alpha   90.00
_cell.angle_beta   90.00
_cell.angle_gamma   90.00
#
_symmetry.space_group_name_H-M   'P 1'
#
loop_
_entity.id
_entity.type
_entity.pdbx_description
1 polymer ?
#
loop_
_entity_poly.entity_id
_entity_poly.type
_entity_poly.pdbx_seq_one_letter_code
_entity_poly.pdbx_strand_id
1 'polypeptide(L)'
;EAVVTTFGKVTDVVDPGLHFKLPFGIQQVEPVDVNVYQKIELGYSSQDPQYSTDESTMITGDYNIINVDFFVEYKISDPVAYLYSSNNPEEILKNLIQSQVRNVVGSTSVDDALTTGKESIQMQVKELVTEILEDYDIGLTLIDVRIQDSEPPTQEVMEAFKAVETAKQQAETVVNDAKAYQNAKIPEANAQADQLLQNAEYLKQKRINEATEQVAMFQAMYNEYILNPEITKSRMYYEAISQILPDVKVYINTGDGQNVDMLLPLESLVTNQEGE
;
A
#
# COMPACT_ATOMS: atom_id res chain seq x y z
N GLU A 1 33.70 -15.88 35.15
CA GLU A 1 33.79 -16.12 36.61
C GLU A 1 34.10 -17.59 36.87
N ALA A 2 34.44 -17.91 38.13
CA ALA A 2 34.66 -19.28 38.48
C ALA A 2 34.05 -19.58 39.87
N VAL A 3 33.38 -20.74 39.99
CA VAL A 3 32.81 -21.19 41.23
C VAL A 3 33.82 -22.03 41.96
N VAL A 4 34.11 -21.66 43.22
CA VAL A 4 35.02 -22.37 44.10
C VAL A 4 34.22 -23.21 45.08
N THR A 5 34.45 -24.51 45.07
CA THR A 5 33.85 -25.43 46.04
C THR A 5 34.89 -25.98 47.00
N THR A 6 34.53 -26.12 48.25
CA THR A 6 35.39 -26.76 49.27
C THR A 6 34.64 -27.98 49.82
N PHE A 7 35.22 -29.17 49.60
CA PHE A 7 34.58 -30.46 49.96
C PHE A 7 33.17 -30.61 49.37
N GLY A 8 32.96 -30.11 48.11
CA GLY A 8 31.67 -30.18 47.43
C GLY A 8 30.64 -29.13 47.81
N LYS A 9 30.97 -28.21 48.76
CA LYS A 9 30.10 -27.07 49.08
C LYS A 9 30.64 -25.80 48.45
N VAL A 10 29.80 -25.05 47.76
CA VAL A 10 30.15 -23.73 47.22
C VAL A 10 30.59 -22.80 48.35
N THR A 11 31.78 -22.25 48.23
CA THR A 11 32.38 -21.35 49.22
C THR A 11 32.55 -19.95 48.71
N ASP A 12 32.80 -19.78 47.43
CA ASP A 12 33.01 -18.43 46.82
C ASP A 12 32.79 -18.46 45.32
N VAL A 13 32.49 -17.29 44.72
CA VAL A 13 32.48 -17.03 43.31
C VAL A 13 33.52 -15.98 43.05
N VAL A 14 34.51 -16.29 42.21
CA VAL A 14 35.64 -15.43 41.96
C VAL A 14 35.61 -14.83 40.53
N ASP A 15 35.94 -13.56 40.45
CA ASP A 15 36.10 -12.85 39.19
C ASP A 15 37.34 -13.30 38.42
N PRO A 16 37.43 -13.01 37.11
CA PRO A 16 38.63 -13.29 36.33
C PRO A 16 39.89 -12.65 36.92
N GLY A 17 40.90 -13.47 37.27
CA GLY A 17 42.13 -12.98 37.90
C GLY A 17 42.98 -14.09 38.46
N LEU A 18 43.98 -13.71 39.23
CA LEU A 18 44.87 -14.64 39.91
C LEU A 18 44.33 -14.93 41.32
N HIS A 19 43.88 -16.17 41.54
CA HIS A 19 43.35 -16.63 42.80
C HIS A 19 44.12 -17.83 43.28
N PHE A 20 44.31 -17.92 44.60
CA PHE A 20 44.96 -19.07 45.24
C PHE A 20 43.90 -20.08 45.67
N LYS A 21 44.15 -21.35 45.36
CA LYS A 21 43.31 -22.47 45.84
C LYS A 21 44.08 -23.43 46.72
N LEU A 22 43.38 -24.09 47.63
CA LEU A 22 43.96 -25.14 48.44
C LEU A 22 44.25 -26.38 47.61
N PRO A 23 45.49 -26.93 47.67
CA PRO A 23 45.89 -28.11 46.93
C PRO A 23 45.21 -29.39 47.44
N PHE A 24 45.52 -30.53 46.80
CA PHE A 24 45.10 -31.88 47.20
C PHE A 24 43.59 -32.19 47.01
N GLY A 25 42.88 -31.47 46.10
CA GLY A 25 41.47 -31.75 45.84
C GLY A 25 40.50 -31.23 46.91
N ILE A 26 41.00 -30.45 47.91
CA ILE A 26 40.15 -29.83 48.93
C ILE A 26 39.23 -28.78 48.32
N GLN A 27 39.78 -28.00 47.38
CA GLN A 27 39.00 -27.01 46.58
C GLN A 27 39.00 -27.43 45.11
N GLN A 28 37.81 -27.38 44.54
CA GLN A 28 37.60 -27.50 43.10
C GLN A 28 37.16 -26.12 42.55
N VAL A 29 37.60 -25.79 41.33
CA VAL A 29 37.28 -24.52 40.68
C VAL A 29 36.72 -24.85 39.31
N GLU A 30 35.48 -24.43 39.09
CA GLU A 30 34.78 -24.64 37.83
C GLU A 30 34.58 -23.26 37.13
N PRO A 31 35.25 -23.01 35.99
CA PRO A 31 35.07 -21.76 35.26
C PRO A 31 33.73 -21.77 34.55
N VAL A 32 33.03 -20.63 34.61
CA VAL A 32 31.76 -20.38 33.93
C VAL A 32 31.87 -19.08 33.14
N ASP A 33 31.47 -19.11 31.89
CA ASP A 33 31.50 -17.95 31.01
C ASP A 33 30.25 -17.08 31.24
N VAL A 34 30.31 -16.31 32.34
CA VAL A 34 29.27 -15.33 32.69
C VAL A 34 29.36 -14.12 31.80
N ASN A 35 28.23 -13.56 31.38
CA ASN A 35 28.12 -12.44 30.49
C ASN A 35 28.56 -12.68 29.02
N VAL A 36 28.74 -13.92 28.63
CA VAL A 36 28.86 -14.31 27.22
C VAL A 36 27.48 -14.66 26.71
N TYR A 37 27.10 -14.05 25.58
CA TYR A 37 25.86 -14.43 24.89
C TYR A 37 26.04 -15.77 24.22
N GLN A 38 25.21 -16.70 24.62
CA GLN A 38 25.15 -18.03 24.04
C GLN A 38 23.89 -18.17 23.20
N LYS A 39 23.91 -19.06 22.18
CA LYS A 39 22.81 -19.23 21.25
C LYS A 39 22.36 -20.68 21.25
N ILE A 40 21.07 -20.90 21.41
CA ILE A 40 20.40 -22.19 21.16
C ILE A 40 19.63 -22.08 19.86
N GLU A 41 19.85 -23.02 18.94
CA GLU A 41 19.11 -23.17 17.69
C GLU A 41 18.03 -24.23 17.85
N LEU A 42 16.85 -23.98 17.33
CA LEU A 42 15.65 -24.82 17.43
C LEU A 42 15.02 -24.95 16.04
N GLY A 43 14.84 -26.20 15.60
CA GLY A 43 14.30 -26.50 14.28
C GLY A 43 15.32 -26.55 13.16
N TYR A 44 16.46 -25.94 13.33
CA TYR A 44 17.59 -25.98 12.39
C TYR A 44 18.91 -26.11 13.16
N SER A 45 19.95 -26.48 12.44
CA SER A 45 21.31 -26.45 12.99
C SER A 45 22.26 -25.86 11.94
N SER A 46 23.00 -24.84 12.34
CA SER A 46 24.05 -24.23 11.50
C SER A 46 25.23 -25.19 11.27
N GLN A 47 25.35 -26.23 12.08
CA GLN A 47 26.48 -27.18 12.06
C GLN A 47 26.13 -28.53 11.39
N ASP A 48 24.85 -28.91 11.35
CA ASP A 48 24.40 -30.19 10.77
C ASP A 48 23.25 -29.98 9.78
N PRO A 49 23.51 -30.09 8.47
CA PRO A 49 22.48 -29.95 7.43
C PRO A 49 21.41 -31.06 7.44
N GLN A 50 21.65 -32.16 8.19
CA GLN A 50 20.68 -33.27 8.34
C GLN A 50 19.91 -33.20 9.65
N TYR A 51 19.92 -32.06 10.32
CA TYR A 51 19.15 -31.84 11.55
C TYR A 51 17.66 -32.11 11.32
N SER A 52 17.03 -32.83 12.27
CA SER A 52 15.64 -33.24 12.14
C SER A 52 14.69 -32.04 12.17
N THR A 53 13.87 -31.91 11.15
CA THR A 53 12.79 -30.92 11.06
C THR A 53 11.62 -31.19 12.01
N ASP A 54 11.65 -32.30 12.75
CA ASP A 54 10.56 -32.67 13.68
C ASP A 54 10.41 -31.65 14.83
N GLU A 55 11.48 -30.94 15.21
CA GLU A 55 11.43 -29.89 16.22
C GLU A 55 10.79 -28.60 15.73
N SER A 56 10.92 -28.28 14.44
CA SER A 56 10.37 -27.07 13.82
C SER A 56 8.90 -27.21 13.42
N THR A 57 8.42 -28.44 13.24
CA THR A 57 7.05 -28.68 12.78
C THR A 57 6.04 -28.41 13.90
N MET A 58 5.09 -27.53 13.63
CA MET A 58 4.06 -27.08 14.59
C MET A 58 2.70 -26.96 13.92
N ILE A 59 1.65 -26.98 14.76
CA ILE A 59 0.27 -26.79 14.32
C ILE A 59 -0.19 -25.41 14.80
N THR A 60 -0.73 -24.62 13.91
CA THR A 60 -1.32 -23.29 14.20
C THR A 60 -2.74 -23.40 14.77
N GLY A 61 -3.28 -22.31 15.33
CA GLY A 61 -4.62 -22.26 15.89
C GLY A 61 -5.75 -22.55 14.91
N ASP A 62 -5.50 -22.39 13.62
CA ASP A 62 -6.40 -22.71 12.49
C ASP A 62 -6.10 -24.06 11.85
N TYR A 63 -5.40 -24.96 12.58
CA TYR A 63 -5.10 -26.34 12.19
C TYR A 63 -4.23 -26.52 10.96
N ASN A 64 -3.43 -25.52 10.61
CA ASN A 64 -2.42 -25.66 9.57
C ASN A 64 -1.10 -26.15 10.16
N ILE A 65 -0.32 -26.87 9.35
CA ILE A 65 1.03 -27.32 9.72
C ILE A 65 2.03 -26.35 9.12
N ILE A 66 2.95 -25.86 9.95
CA ILE A 66 4.06 -24.99 9.54
C ILE A 66 5.37 -25.46 10.16
N ASN A 67 6.47 -25.14 9.52
CA ASN A 67 7.80 -25.23 10.10
C ASN A 67 8.23 -23.87 10.58
N VAL A 68 8.64 -23.77 11.83
CA VAL A 68 9.11 -22.52 12.42
C VAL A 68 10.45 -22.76 13.10
N ASP A 69 11.46 -22.08 12.59
CA ASP A 69 12.82 -22.15 13.08
C ASP A 69 13.11 -20.97 14.00
N PHE A 70 13.70 -21.26 15.14
CA PHE A 70 14.00 -20.25 16.15
C PHE A 70 15.46 -20.27 16.51
N PHE A 71 15.95 -19.13 16.94
CA PHE A 71 17.12 -19.09 17.78
C PHE A 71 16.86 -18.23 19.01
N VAL A 72 17.54 -18.58 20.08
CA VAL A 72 17.41 -17.96 21.37
C VAL A 72 18.77 -17.55 21.85
N GLU A 73 18.88 -16.30 22.28
CA GLU A 73 20.06 -15.77 22.92
C GLU A 73 19.85 -15.71 24.44
N TYR A 74 20.75 -16.31 25.16
CA TYR A 74 20.73 -16.33 26.62
C TYR A 74 22.12 -16.05 27.19
N LYS A 75 22.18 -15.75 28.46
CA LYS A 75 23.42 -15.63 29.20
C LYS A 75 23.30 -16.33 30.57
N ILE A 76 24.44 -16.71 31.11
CA ILE A 76 24.51 -17.18 32.48
C ILE A 76 24.56 -15.96 33.41
N SER A 77 23.58 -15.83 34.30
CA SER A 77 23.46 -14.75 35.29
C SER A 77 23.94 -15.15 36.66
N ASP A 78 23.68 -16.38 37.05
CA ASP A 78 24.16 -16.96 38.34
C ASP A 78 24.93 -18.25 38.03
N PRO A 79 26.27 -18.24 38.19
CA PRO A 79 27.09 -19.42 37.93
C PRO A 79 26.88 -20.53 38.91
N VAL A 80 26.41 -20.23 40.14
CA VAL A 80 26.15 -21.26 41.18
C VAL A 80 24.87 -22.00 40.82
N ALA A 81 23.80 -21.28 40.55
CA ALA A 81 22.55 -21.89 40.14
C ALA A 81 22.73 -22.69 38.84
N TYR A 82 23.47 -22.16 37.87
CA TYR A 82 23.77 -22.84 36.61
C TYR A 82 24.44 -24.19 36.78
N LEU A 83 25.43 -24.29 37.68
CA LEU A 83 26.19 -25.53 37.88
C LEU A 83 25.52 -26.52 38.81
N TYR A 84 24.72 -26.06 39.78
CA TYR A 84 24.27 -26.90 40.87
C TYR A 84 22.76 -26.98 41.06
N SER A 85 21.94 -26.12 40.45
CA SER A 85 20.47 -26.22 40.56
C SER A 85 19.90 -27.32 39.67
N SER A 86 20.53 -27.63 38.56
CA SER A 86 20.05 -28.67 37.65
C SER A 86 21.20 -29.40 36.93
N ASN A 87 20.88 -30.57 36.39
CA ASN A 87 21.89 -31.40 35.74
C ASN A 87 22.23 -30.91 34.30
N ASN A 88 21.27 -30.25 33.63
CA ASN A 88 21.45 -29.69 32.28
C ASN A 88 20.53 -28.47 32.09
N PRO A 89 20.93 -27.29 32.56
CA PRO A 89 20.08 -26.09 32.52
C PRO A 89 19.80 -25.64 31.07
N GLU A 90 20.71 -25.90 30.14
CA GLU A 90 20.50 -25.54 28.70
C GLU A 90 19.39 -26.39 28.06
N GLU A 91 19.33 -27.68 28.39
CA GLU A 91 18.27 -28.55 27.86
C GLU A 91 16.90 -28.19 28.48
N ILE A 92 16.86 -27.79 29.75
CA ILE A 92 15.66 -27.30 30.42
C ILE A 92 15.18 -26.03 29.72
N LEU A 93 16.07 -25.08 29.47
CA LEU A 93 15.76 -23.85 28.73
C LEU A 93 15.26 -24.16 27.32
N LYS A 94 15.93 -25.06 26.59
CA LYS A 94 15.51 -25.50 25.24
C LYS A 94 14.08 -26.05 25.25
N ASN A 95 13.79 -26.96 26.14
CA ASN A 95 12.48 -27.60 26.25
C ASN A 95 11.39 -26.61 26.69
N LEU A 96 11.69 -25.68 27.56
CA LEU A 96 10.81 -24.63 28.03
C LEU A 96 10.43 -23.73 26.84
N ILE A 97 11.43 -23.25 26.08
CA ILE A 97 11.20 -22.40 24.90
C ILE A 97 10.37 -23.15 23.87
N GLN A 98 10.70 -24.40 23.56
CA GLN A 98 9.96 -25.20 22.61
C GLN A 98 8.49 -25.37 23.01
N SER A 99 8.22 -25.55 24.31
CA SER A 99 6.87 -25.65 24.85
C SER A 99 6.11 -24.33 24.67
N GLN A 100 6.72 -23.21 25.04
CA GLN A 100 6.04 -21.91 24.94
C GLN A 100 5.86 -21.45 23.49
N VAL A 101 6.82 -21.72 22.63
CA VAL A 101 6.68 -21.48 21.19
C VAL A 101 5.48 -22.24 20.60
N ARG A 102 5.38 -23.55 20.91
CA ARG A 102 4.22 -24.35 20.48
C ARG A 102 2.89 -23.85 21.04
N ASN A 103 2.90 -23.37 22.27
CA ASN A 103 1.70 -22.78 22.90
C ASN A 103 1.25 -21.50 22.17
N VAL A 104 2.16 -20.59 21.90
CA VAL A 104 1.87 -19.31 21.23
C VAL A 104 1.50 -19.53 19.77
N VAL A 105 2.27 -20.33 19.02
CA VAL A 105 1.98 -20.66 17.61
C VAL A 105 0.65 -21.40 17.49
N GLY A 106 0.35 -22.33 18.43
CA GLY A 106 -0.91 -23.08 18.47
C GLY A 106 -2.15 -22.21 18.76
N SER A 107 -1.96 -20.99 19.23
CA SER A 107 -3.03 -19.99 19.42
C SER A 107 -3.10 -18.93 18.32
N THR A 108 -2.16 -18.93 17.38
CA THR A 108 -2.01 -17.93 16.32
C THR A 108 -2.49 -18.49 14.98
N SER A 109 -3.00 -17.63 14.09
CA SER A 109 -3.36 -18.03 12.72
C SER A 109 -2.12 -18.28 11.86
N VAL A 110 -2.25 -19.11 10.82
CA VAL A 110 -1.17 -19.36 9.88
C VAL A 110 -0.73 -18.09 9.15
N ASP A 111 -1.67 -17.23 8.79
CA ASP A 111 -1.38 -15.96 8.11
C ASP A 111 -0.48 -15.07 8.99
N ASP A 112 -0.78 -14.94 10.29
CA ASP A 112 0.05 -14.18 11.23
C ASP A 112 1.42 -14.82 11.46
N ALA A 113 1.46 -16.14 11.61
CA ALA A 113 2.71 -16.87 11.84
C ALA A 113 3.67 -16.80 10.65
N LEU A 114 3.15 -16.72 9.42
CA LEU A 114 3.96 -16.62 8.21
C LEU A 114 4.34 -15.18 7.83
N THR A 115 3.57 -14.17 8.27
CA THR A 115 3.72 -12.78 7.79
C THR A 115 4.00 -11.78 8.92
N THR A 116 3.00 -11.02 9.31
CA THR A 116 3.15 -9.84 10.20
C THR A 116 3.14 -10.16 11.68
N GLY A 117 2.67 -11.34 12.07
CA GLY A 117 2.54 -11.74 13.47
C GLY A 117 3.85 -12.22 14.11
N LYS A 118 4.94 -12.40 13.35
CA LYS A 118 6.23 -12.92 13.86
C LYS A 118 6.76 -12.14 15.06
N GLU A 119 6.74 -10.82 15.02
CA GLU A 119 7.19 -9.97 16.12
C GLU A 119 6.33 -10.14 17.38
N SER A 120 5.02 -10.27 17.22
CA SER A 120 4.09 -10.50 18.32
C SER A 120 4.33 -11.87 18.96
N ILE A 121 4.56 -12.91 18.16
CA ILE A 121 4.89 -14.26 18.63
C ILE A 121 6.19 -14.23 19.43
N GLN A 122 7.25 -13.61 18.91
CA GLN A 122 8.54 -13.47 19.59
C GLN A 122 8.39 -12.80 20.96
N MET A 123 7.64 -11.70 21.01
CA MET A 123 7.43 -10.94 22.25
C MET A 123 6.65 -11.76 23.29
N GLN A 124 5.58 -12.43 22.90
CA GLN A 124 4.78 -13.28 23.78
C GLN A 124 5.59 -14.48 24.30
N VAL A 125 6.34 -15.15 23.43
CA VAL A 125 7.21 -16.26 23.83
C VAL A 125 8.27 -15.77 24.82
N LYS A 126 8.91 -14.64 24.55
CA LYS A 126 9.92 -14.05 25.44
C LYS A 126 9.34 -13.75 26.82
N GLU A 127 8.16 -13.16 26.90
CA GLU A 127 7.47 -12.83 28.15
C GLU A 127 7.16 -14.10 28.96
N LEU A 128 6.50 -15.08 28.33
CA LEU A 128 6.15 -16.35 28.98
C LEU A 128 7.37 -17.15 29.45
N VAL A 129 8.41 -17.20 28.61
CA VAL A 129 9.64 -17.91 28.99
C VAL A 129 10.36 -17.20 30.12
N THR A 130 10.41 -15.87 30.12
CA THR A 130 11.06 -15.09 31.19
C THR A 130 10.35 -15.31 32.54
N GLU A 131 9.02 -15.24 32.56
CA GLU A 131 8.20 -15.46 33.75
C GLU A 131 8.46 -16.85 34.35
N ILE A 132 8.42 -17.89 33.51
CA ILE A 132 8.65 -19.27 33.99
C ILE A 132 10.11 -19.49 34.40
N LEU A 133 11.06 -18.87 33.72
CA LEU A 133 12.48 -19.02 33.99
C LEU A 133 12.87 -18.46 35.36
N GLU A 134 12.20 -17.39 35.82
CA GLU A 134 12.36 -16.83 37.16
C GLU A 134 11.95 -17.84 38.23
N ASP A 135 10.88 -18.62 38.00
CA ASP A 135 10.42 -19.64 38.94
C ASP A 135 11.36 -20.87 39.02
N TYR A 136 12.06 -21.21 37.94
CA TYR A 136 12.96 -22.36 37.89
C TYR A 136 14.32 -22.13 38.52
N ASP A 137 14.77 -20.87 38.62
CA ASP A 137 16.06 -20.46 39.25
C ASP A 137 17.26 -21.33 38.81
N ILE A 138 17.40 -21.48 37.47
CA ILE A 138 18.48 -22.30 36.88
C ILE A 138 19.74 -21.48 36.51
N GLY A 139 19.80 -20.23 36.95
CA GLY A 139 20.95 -19.34 36.74
C GLY A 139 21.11 -18.82 35.29
N LEU A 140 20.09 -18.96 34.43
CA LEU A 140 20.06 -18.48 33.09
C LEU A 140 19.14 -17.26 32.94
N THR A 141 19.54 -16.32 32.10
CA THR A 141 18.71 -15.17 31.76
C THR A 141 18.50 -15.14 30.25
N LEU A 142 17.24 -15.09 29.83
CA LEU A 142 16.84 -14.95 28.44
C LEU A 142 17.12 -13.52 27.98
N ILE A 143 17.81 -13.37 26.85
CA ILE A 143 18.09 -12.07 26.26
C ILE A 143 17.12 -11.77 25.12
N ASP A 144 17.01 -12.70 24.17
CA ASP A 144 16.13 -12.51 23.02
C ASP A 144 15.66 -13.86 22.45
N VAL A 145 14.49 -13.83 21.81
CA VAL A 145 13.91 -14.97 21.08
C VAL A 145 13.59 -14.46 19.68
N ARG A 146 14.13 -15.12 18.66
CA ARG A 146 13.91 -14.73 17.28
C ARG A 146 13.47 -15.89 16.42
N ILE A 147 12.48 -15.63 15.57
CA ILE A 147 12.11 -16.52 14.49
C ILE A 147 13.13 -16.32 13.36
N GLN A 148 13.84 -17.39 13.00
CA GLN A 148 14.79 -17.40 11.90
C GLN A 148 14.05 -17.53 10.58
N ASP A 149 13.16 -18.52 10.50
CA ASP A 149 12.30 -18.73 9.36
C ASP A 149 10.95 -19.31 9.78
N SER A 150 9.95 -19.11 8.94
CA SER A 150 8.62 -19.67 9.12
C SER A 150 8.04 -19.93 7.74
N GLU A 151 7.86 -21.20 7.41
CA GLU A 151 7.44 -21.63 6.09
C GLU A 151 6.45 -22.82 6.14
N PRO A 152 5.62 -23.00 5.12
CA PRO A 152 4.82 -24.21 4.98
C PRO A 152 5.67 -25.47 4.84
N PRO A 153 5.18 -26.66 5.25
CA PRO A 153 5.98 -27.88 5.33
C PRO A 153 6.40 -28.43 3.96
N THR A 154 5.71 -28.05 2.89
CA THR A 154 6.03 -28.50 1.52
C THR A 154 5.94 -27.37 0.52
N GLN A 155 6.71 -27.48 -0.57
CA GLN A 155 6.71 -26.52 -1.67
C GLN A 155 5.33 -26.36 -2.31
N GLU A 156 4.57 -27.43 -2.43
CA GLU A 156 3.21 -27.40 -3.00
C GLU A 156 2.25 -26.57 -2.16
N VAL A 157 2.34 -26.69 -0.83
CA VAL A 157 1.53 -25.89 0.11
C VAL A 157 1.95 -24.44 0.05
N MET A 158 3.25 -24.14 -0.03
CA MET A 158 3.77 -22.78 -0.21
C MET A 158 3.23 -22.12 -1.49
N GLU A 159 3.20 -22.84 -2.60
CA GLU A 159 2.64 -22.35 -3.86
C GLU A 159 1.13 -22.07 -3.75
N ALA A 160 0.40 -22.92 -3.05
CA ALA A 160 -1.03 -22.72 -2.78
C ALA A 160 -1.27 -21.45 -1.93
N PHE A 161 -0.50 -21.22 -0.87
CA PHE A 161 -0.57 -19.99 -0.07
C PHE A 161 -0.26 -18.73 -0.90
N LYS A 162 0.79 -18.77 -1.71
CA LYS A 162 1.13 -17.67 -2.63
C LYS A 162 0.02 -17.40 -3.63
N ALA A 163 -0.65 -18.43 -4.14
CA ALA A 163 -1.78 -18.27 -5.06
C ALA A 163 -2.97 -17.58 -4.38
N VAL A 164 -3.29 -17.96 -3.13
CA VAL A 164 -4.35 -17.31 -2.34
C VAL A 164 -4.02 -15.84 -2.08
N GLU A 165 -2.79 -15.54 -1.66
CA GLU A 165 -2.36 -14.17 -1.39
C GLU A 165 -2.40 -13.32 -2.67
N THR A 166 -1.93 -13.86 -3.78
CA THR A 166 -2.03 -13.21 -5.10
C THR A 166 -3.48 -12.93 -5.48
N ALA A 167 -4.38 -13.88 -5.24
CA ALA A 167 -5.80 -13.70 -5.53
C ALA A 167 -6.45 -12.61 -4.64
N LYS A 168 -6.10 -12.56 -3.35
CA LYS A 168 -6.54 -11.49 -2.42
C LYS A 168 -6.07 -10.10 -2.94
N GLN A 169 -4.80 -9.98 -3.28
CA GLN A 169 -4.23 -8.73 -3.79
C GLN A 169 -4.87 -8.30 -5.12
N GLN A 170 -5.13 -9.26 -6.01
CA GLN A 170 -5.85 -8.98 -7.26
C GLN A 170 -7.28 -8.51 -6.99
N ALA A 171 -7.99 -9.12 -6.06
CA ALA A 171 -9.33 -8.69 -5.68
C ALA A 171 -9.34 -7.26 -5.11
N GLU A 172 -8.39 -6.93 -4.24
CA GLU A 172 -8.24 -5.57 -3.72
C GLU A 172 -7.88 -4.55 -4.82
N THR A 173 -7.01 -4.93 -5.75
CA THR A 173 -6.66 -4.08 -6.90
C THR A 173 -7.89 -3.79 -7.74
N VAL A 174 -8.69 -4.79 -8.10
CA VAL A 174 -9.93 -4.60 -8.87
C VAL A 174 -10.92 -3.68 -8.16
N VAL A 175 -11.08 -3.83 -6.83
CA VAL A 175 -11.93 -2.95 -6.03
C VAL A 175 -11.42 -1.51 -6.03
N ASN A 176 -10.10 -1.32 -5.88
CA ASN A 176 -9.48 0.00 -5.88
C ASN A 176 -9.56 0.67 -7.26
N ASP A 177 -9.36 -0.09 -8.33
CA ASP A 177 -9.52 0.41 -9.71
C ASP A 177 -10.97 0.82 -9.99
N ALA A 178 -11.94 0.03 -9.53
CA ALA A 178 -13.36 0.38 -9.64
C ALA A 178 -13.71 1.67 -8.89
N LYS A 179 -13.17 1.85 -7.67
CA LYS A 179 -13.32 3.10 -6.90
C LYS A 179 -12.65 4.28 -7.60
N ALA A 180 -11.45 4.09 -8.14
CA ALA A 180 -10.74 5.13 -8.90
C ALA A 180 -11.54 5.54 -10.14
N TYR A 181 -12.08 4.57 -10.88
CA TYR A 181 -12.97 4.82 -12.02
C TYR A 181 -14.22 5.59 -11.61
N GLN A 182 -14.89 5.19 -10.53
CA GLN A 182 -16.05 5.89 -10.00
C GLN A 182 -15.73 7.35 -9.63
N ASN A 183 -14.63 7.55 -8.91
CA ASN A 183 -14.19 8.88 -8.47
C ASN A 183 -13.80 9.79 -9.63
N ALA A 184 -13.36 9.24 -10.75
CA ALA A 184 -13.07 10.01 -11.97
C ALA A 184 -14.36 10.28 -12.78
N LYS A 185 -15.22 9.29 -12.98
CA LYS A 185 -16.37 9.40 -13.89
C LYS A 185 -17.54 10.19 -13.34
N ILE A 186 -17.82 10.10 -12.04
CA ILE A 186 -18.93 10.87 -11.46
C ILE A 186 -18.69 12.39 -11.53
N PRO A 187 -17.53 12.94 -11.13
CA PRO A 187 -17.26 14.36 -11.28
C PRO A 187 -17.21 14.81 -12.73
N GLU A 188 -16.68 13.98 -13.63
CA GLU A 188 -16.66 14.29 -15.07
C GLU A 188 -18.09 14.44 -15.63
N ALA A 189 -18.98 13.48 -15.31
CA ALA A 189 -20.37 13.52 -15.73
C ALA A 189 -21.12 14.73 -15.16
N ASN A 190 -20.89 15.06 -13.88
CA ASN A 190 -21.46 16.23 -13.24
C ASN A 190 -20.98 17.53 -13.89
N ALA A 191 -19.67 17.64 -14.19
CA ALA A 191 -19.10 18.79 -14.87
C ALA A 191 -19.70 18.97 -16.28
N GLN A 192 -19.89 17.88 -17.02
CA GLN A 192 -20.56 17.94 -18.34
C GLN A 192 -22.02 18.37 -18.24
N ALA A 193 -22.74 17.88 -17.23
CA ALA A 193 -24.13 18.31 -16.99
C ALA A 193 -24.21 19.79 -16.63
N ASP A 194 -23.34 20.27 -15.73
CA ASP A 194 -23.27 21.68 -15.37
C ASP A 194 -22.91 22.57 -16.56
N GLN A 195 -21.97 22.13 -17.39
CA GLN A 195 -21.58 22.84 -18.61
C GLN A 195 -22.75 22.97 -19.58
N LEU A 196 -23.55 21.91 -19.77
CA LEU A 196 -24.74 21.96 -20.59
C LEU A 196 -25.78 22.93 -20.05
N LEU A 197 -26.02 22.92 -18.75
CA LEU A 197 -26.95 23.84 -18.09
C LEU A 197 -26.49 25.30 -18.22
N GLN A 198 -25.21 25.58 -17.97
CA GLN A 198 -24.64 26.92 -18.12
C GLN A 198 -24.68 27.40 -19.56
N ASN A 199 -24.39 26.53 -20.53
CA ASN A 199 -24.50 26.88 -21.95
C ASN A 199 -25.96 27.20 -22.35
N ALA A 200 -26.91 26.42 -21.84
CA ALA A 200 -28.33 26.69 -22.10
C ALA A 200 -28.78 28.04 -21.51
N GLU A 201 -28.36 28.36 -20.29
CA GLU A 201 -28.66 29.64 -19.63
C GLU A 201 -27.98 30.81 -20.36
N TYR A 202 -26.73 30.66 -20.80
CA TYR A 202 -26.02 31.63 -21.63
C TYR A 202 -26.76 31.89 -22.93
N LEU A 203 -27.16 30.84 -23.65
CA LEU A 203 -27.90 30.99 -24.92
C LEU A 203 -29.26 31.64 -24.73
N LYS A 204 -29.96 31.30 -23.65
CA LYS A 204 -31.20 31.95 -23.28
C LYS A 204 -30.99 33.45 -23.06
N GLN A 205 -30.00 33.80 -22.24
CA GLN A 205 -29.70 35.21 -21.93
C GLN A 205 -29.25 35.98 -23.18
N LYS A 206 -28.44 35.36 -23.99
CA LYS A 206 -28.00 35.92 -25.27
C LYS A 206 -29.19 36.23 -26.18
N ARG A 207 -30.14 35.30 -26.32
CA ARG A 207 -31.35 35.51 -27.13
C ARG A 207 -32.25 36.63 -26.58
N ILE A 208 -32.39 36.71 -25.26
CA ILE A 208 -33.13 37.79 -24.61
C ILE A 208 -32.46 39.13 -24.88
N ASN A 209 -31.14 39.20 -24.73
CA ASN A 209 -30.39 40.43 -25.00
C ASN A 209 -30.50 40.86 -26.46
N GLU A 210 -30.31 39.92 -27.40
CA GLU A 210 -30.46 40.17 -28.85
C GLU A 210 -31.87 40.66 -29.19
N ALA A 211 -32.91 40.05 -28.63
CA ALA A 211 -34.28 40.49 -28.84
C ALA A 211 -34.54 41.90 -28.24
N THR A 212 -33.98 42.16 -27.06
CA THR A 212 -34.09 43.48 -26.41
C THR A 212 -33.37 44.56 -27.24
N GLU A 213 -32.18 44.25 -27.75
CA GLU A 213 -31.44 45.15 -28.62
C GLU A 213 -32.20 45.43 -29.93
N GLN A 214 -32.77 44.41 -30.57
CA GLN A 214 -33.57 44.60 -31.80
C GLN A 214 -34.80 45.45 -31.54
N VAL A 215 -35.49 45.24 -30.40
CA VAL A 215 -36.64 46.09 -30.03
C VAL A 215 -36.22 47.53 -29.76
N ALA A 216 -35.11 47.75 -29.05
CA ALA A 216 -34.60 49.09 -28.78
C ALA A 216 -34.18 49.82 -30.09
N MET A 217 -33.51 49.08 -30.99
CA MET A 217 -33.14 49.62 -32.31
C MET A 217 -34.38 49.97 -33.14
N PHE A 218 -35.35 49.05 -33.19
CA PHE A 218 -36.62 49.32 -33.88
C PHE A 218 -37.32 50.55 -33.28
N GLN A 219 -37.42 50.68 -31.98
CA GLN A 219 -38.04 51.80 -31.30
C GLN A 219 -37.33 53.12 -31.62
N ALA A 220 -36.00 53.12 -31.65
CA ALA A 220 -35.22 54.30 -32.02
C ALA A 220 -35.50 54.71 -33.48
N MET A 221 -35.45 53.74 -34.42
CA MET A 221 -35.76 53.97 -35.82
C MET A 221 -37.23 54.44 -36.05
N TYR A 222 -38.16 53.86 -35.28
CA TYR A 222 -39.58 54.26 -35.36
C TYR A 222 -39.79 55.67 -34.86
N ASN A 223 -39.14 56.11 -33.81
CA ASN A 223 -39.20 57.48 -33.32
C ASN A 223 -38.63 58.48 -34.32
N GLU A 224 -37.53 58.15 -35.01
CA GLU A 224 -36.98 58.95 -36.09
C GLU A 224 -37.94 59.01 -37.32
N TYR A 225 -38.57 57.89 -37.66
CA TYR A 225 -39.53 57.78 -38.71
C TYR A 225 -40.74 58.69 -38.51
N ILE A 226 -41.28 58.74 -37.29
CA ILE A 226 -42.43 59.62 -36.96
C ILE A 226 -42.10 61.10 -37.18
N LEU A 227 -40.84 61.47 -36.88
CA LEU A 227 -40.43 62.88 -37.02
C LEU A 227 -40.26 63.30 -38.52
N ASN A 228 -39.68 62.44 -39.36
CA ASN A 228 -39.37 62.70 -40.76
C ASN A 228 -39.53 61.45 -41.64
N PRO A 229 -40.77 61.08 -42.07
CA PRO A 229 -41.03 59.81 -42.75
C PRO A 229 -40.32 59.63 -44.06
N GLU A 230 -40.27 60.64 -44.94
CA GLU A 230 -39.71 60.55 -46.32
C GLU A 230 -38.17 60.43 -46.30
N ILE A 231 -37.50 61.15 -45.39
CA ILE A 231 -36.04 61.12 -45.25
C ILE A 231 -35.61 59.80 -44.67
N THR A 232 -36.31 59.32 -43.65
CA THR A 232 -36.00 58.06 -42.96
C THR A 232 -36.20 56.89 -43.95
N LYS A 233 -37.25 56.83 -44.75
CA LYS A 233 -37.43 55.78 -45.75
C LYS A 233 -36.30 55.75 -46.74
N SER A 234 -35.91 56.93 -47.31
CA SER A 234 -34.81 56.98 -48.24
C SER A 234 -33.49 56.53 -47.71
N ARG A 235 -33.18 56.89 -46.40
CA ARG A 235 -31.98 56.45 -45.70
C ARG A 235 -31.98 54.94 -45.57
N MET A 236 -33.06 54.37 -45.00
CA MET A 236 -33.18 52.92 -44.80
C MET A 236 -33.06 52.11 -46.10
N TYR A 237 -33.64 52.66 -47.21
CA TYR A 237 -33.52 52.05 -48.54
C TYR A 237 -32.06 52.02 -49.02
N TYR A 238 -31.33 53.12 -48.86
CA TYR A 238 -29.93 53.18 -49.29
C TYR A 238 -29.01 52.35 -48.37
N GLU A 239 -29.30 52.31 -47.08
CA GLU A 239 -28.57 51.44 -46.15
C GLU A 239 -28.76 49.94 -46.44
N ALA A 240 -30.01 49.50 -46.71
CA ALA A 240 -30.30 48.14 -47.12
C ALA A 240 -29.61 47.77 -48.46
N ILE A 241 -29.65 48.67 -49.43
CA ILE A 241 -28.94 48.46 -50.70
C ILE A 241 -27.43 48.39 -50.50
N SER A 242 -26.86 49.28 -49.71
CA SER A 242 -25.41 49.25 -49.42
C SER A 242 -24.92 47.99 -48.69
N GLN A 243 -25.79 47.32 -47.94
CA GLN A 243 -25.47 46.03 -47.32
C GLN A 243 -25.56 44.88 -48.32
N ILE A 244 -26.45 44.90 -49.26
CA ILE A 244 -26.70 43.81 -50.20
C ILE A 244 -25.75 43.90 -51.44
N LEU A 245 -25.45 45.12 -51.91
CA LEU A 245 -24.65 45.36 -53.12
C LEU A 245 -23.23 44.78 -53.08
N PRO A 246 -22.47 44.77 -51.97
CA PRO A 246 -21.12 44.20 -51.97
C PRO A 246 -21.08 42.70 -52.31
N ASP A 247 -22.14 41.97 -52.05
CA ASP A 247 -22.21 40.52 -52.27
C ASP A 247 -22.87 40.18 -53.63
N VAL A 248 -23.37 41.19 -54.33
CA VAL A 248 -24.06 40.99 -55.62
C VAL A 248 -23.12 41.32 -56.82
N LYS A 249 -22.85 40.31 -57.60
CA LYS A 249 -22.16 40.52 -58.88
C LYS A 249 -23.12 41.26 -59.90
N VAL A 250 -22.85 42.54 -60.14
CA VAL A 250 -23.67 43.36 -61.08
C VAL A 250 -23.12 43.20 -62.50
N TYR A 251 -23.93 42.64 -63.37
CA TYR A 251 -23.63 42.57 -64.77
C TYR A 251 -24.35 43.73 -65.51
N ILE A 252 -23.61 44.70 -66.04
CA ILE A 252 -24.17 45.81 -66.83
C ILE A 252 -24.10 45.42 -68.27
N ASN A 253 -25.23 45.21 -68.94
CA ASN A 253 -25.31 45.04 -70.38
C ASN A 253 -25.50 46.41 -71.05
N THR A 254 -24.51 46.86 -71.85
CA THR A 254 -24.53 48.10 -72.61
C THR A 254 -24.92 47.90 -74.09
N GLY A 255 -25.47 46.74 -74.45
CA GLY A 255 -25.87 46.37 -75.79
C GLY A 255 -27.31 46.78 -76.12
N ASP A 256 -27.52 47.20 -77.35
CA ASP A 256 -28.77 47.70 -77.89
C ASP A 256 -29.79 46.55 -78.16
N GLY A 257 -30.50 46.15 -77.17
CA GLY A 257 -31.84 45.50 -77.17
C GLY A 257 -32.06 44.14 -77.81
N GLN A 258 -31.08 43.41 -78.38
CA GLN A 258 -31.30 42.09 -78.94
C GLN A 258 -30.15 41.10 -78.54
N ASN A 259 -30.55 40.04 -77.92
CA ASN A 259 -29.80 38.92 -77.37
C ASN A 259 -29.04 39.18 -76.00
N VAL A 260 -29.73 38.88 -74.91
CA VAL A 260 -29.11 38.71 -73.62
C VAL A 260 -28.66 37.23 -73.54
N ASP A 261 -27.41 36.94 -73.82
CA ASP A 261 -26.78 35.67 -73.46
C ASP A 261 -26.55 35.71 -71.96
N MET A 262 -27.35 34.98 -71.24
CA MET A 262 -27.26 34.82 -69.81
C MET A 262 -26.07 33.86 -69.48
N LEU A 263 -24.88 34.44 -69.28
CA LEU A 263 -23.72 33.71 -68.77
C LEU A 263 -23.93 33.47 -67.32
N LEU A 264 -24.41 32.27 -67.01
CA LEU A 264 -24.36 31.76 -65.65
C LEU A 264 -22.91 31.44 -65.28
N PRO A 265 -22.30 32.04 -64.22
CA PRO A 265 -20.98 31.67 -63.78
C PRO A 265 -21.03 30.31 -63.15
N LEU A 266 -20.61 29.26 -63.83
CA LEU A 266 -20.53 27.87 -63.36
C LEU A 266 -19.43 27.64 -62.35
N GLU A 267 -18.60 28.64 -62.10
CA GLU A 267 -17.49 28.50 -61.10
C GLU A 267 -17.96 28.24 -59.68
N SER A 268 -19.15 28.65 -59.29
CA SER A 268 -19.66 28.40 -57.92
C SER A 268 -20.24 26.99 -57.69
N LEU A 269 -20.42 26.21 -58.78
CA LEU A 269 -20.94 24.86 -58.75
C LEU A 269 -19.85 23.76 -58.67
N VAL A 270 -18.59 24.12 -58.94
CA VAL A 270 -17.48 23.17 -59.07
C VAL A 270 -16.63 23.11 -57.79
N THR A 271 -16.75 24.07 -56.85
CA THR A 271 -15.89 24.13 -55.66
C THR A 271 -16.46 23.43 -54.41
N ASN A 272 -17.57 22.69 -54.52
CA ASN A 272 -18.14 21.99 -53.34
C ASN A 272 -17.94 20.46 -53.38
N GLN A 273 -16.93 19.95 -54.07
CA GLN A 273 -16.55 18.55 -54.00
C GLN A 273 -15.05 18.35 -53.73
N GLU A 274 -14.51 18.87 -52.65
CA GLU A 274 -13.29 18.33 -52.07
C GLU A 274 -13.29 18.69 -50.58
N GLY A 275 -13.55 17.70 -49.73
CA GLY A 275 -13.41 17.83 -48.31
C GLY A 275 -14.20 16.78 -47.53
N GLU A 276 -13.82 15.48 -47.67
CA GLU A 276 -14.00 14.48 -46.63
C GLU A 276 -12.96 14.65 -45.52
#